data_509cfa4d75ca16f2bb9a3be4df31b44e
#
_entry.id   509cfa4d75ca16f2bb9a3be4df31b44e
#
_cell.length_a   1.000
_cell.length_b   1.000
_cell.length_c   1.000
_cell.angle_alpha   90.00
_cell.angle_beta   90.00
_cell.angle_gamma   90.00
#
_symmetry.space_group_name_H-M   'P 1'
#
loop_
_entity.id
_entity.type
_entity.pdbx_description
1 polymer ?
#
loop_
_entity_poly.entity_id
_entity_poly.type
_entity_poly.pdbx_seq_one_letter_code
_entity_poly.pdbx_strand_id
1 'polypeptide(L)'
;DSLPGKIGSRDITGFVSSHYRRALEFTQMISPLHYRLPEDASLVSIKNDTAEALAYPGNTEISTYTIRNSDFGAYLCEKLIAQIEHDKEQHPSFVQDFHLDNTSTIAAPPTSAIKHVLVVGSINIDHYLSVPRLPHIGGTVSTKSAARYPGGKGVNQAIGAAKLGHRVTLIGNVGVDNGSDYIFKAMEQHGVNTAGVRRCAGEDTGSSFIFLAPNGESVIAILSGANASLTPDDITSNERLFENAGYCLIQTEIPLESAKVTAITARRHHAKTIIKPSSCDYLPDSIVANADILVPNEHELAIIETEGKTMEDKAAHLLERGAGCVIVTQGEHGCYLR
;
A
#
# COMPACT_ATOMS: atom_id res chain seq x y z
N ASP A 1 -17.04 27.44 -4.74
CA ASP A 1 -16.18 26.58 -5.56
C ASP A 1 -17.04 25.78 -6.51
N SER A 2 -16.94 26.07 -7.81
CA SER A 2 -17.70 25.34 -8.84
C SER A 2 -17.08 23.98 -9.12
N LEU A 3 -17.87 22.98 -9.53
CA LEU A 3 -17.37 21.66 -9.92
C LEU A 3 -16.26 21.73 -10.99
N PRO A 4 -16.37 22.55 -12.05
CA PRO A 4 -15.28 22.76 -13.00
C PRO A 4 -13.98 23.25 -12.34
N GLY A 5 -14.06 24.17 -11.38
CA GLY A 5 -12.89 24.65 -10.64
C GLY A 5 -12.20 23.53 -9.87
N LYS A 6 -12.95 22.60 -9.25
CA LYS A 6 -12.40 21.45 -8.52
C LYS A 6 -11.75 20.40 -9.43
N ILE A 7 -12.24 20.22 -10.66
CA ILE A 7 -11.58 19.38 -11.66
C ILE A 7 -10.27 20.05 -12.10
N GLY A 8 -10.31 21.35 -12.39
CA GLY A 8 -9.13 22.10 -12.80
C GLY A 8 -8.02 22.17 -11.75
N SER A 9 -8.38 22.32 -10.46
CA SER A 9 -7.44 22.25 -9.34
C SER A 9 -7.00 20.82 -8.99
N ARG A 10 -7.62 19.80 -9.63
CA ARG A 10 -7.40 18.37 -9.33
C ARG A 10 -7.83 17.94 -7.92
N ASP A 11 -8.71 18.68 -7.28
CA ASP A 11 -9.31 18.29 -6.01
C ASP A 11 -10.27 17.10 -6.18
N ILE A 12 -10.85 16.99 -7.39
CA ILE A 12 -11.69 15.86 -7.79
C ILE A 12 -11.14 15.28 -9.09
N THR A 13 -10.80 14.01 -9.07
CA THR A 13 -10.20 13.28 -10.21
C THR A 13 -11.00 12.05 -10.63
N GLY A 14 -12.12 11.78 -9.97
CA GLY A 14 -12.97 10.65 -10.31
C GLY A 14 -14.42 10.87 -9.94
N PHE A 15 -15.31 10.31 -10.75
CA PHE A 15 -16.75 10.40 -10.60
C PHE A 15 -17.36 9.00 -10.71
N VAL A 16 -18.34 8.74 -9.85
CA VAL A 16 -19.17 7.55 -9.92
C VAL A 16 -20.61 8.00 -10.13
N SER A 17 -21.24 7.54 -11.19
CA SER A 17 -22.65 7.80 -11.47
C SER A 17 -23.50 6.55 -11.27
N SER A 18 -24.54 6.65 -10.47
CA SER A 18 -25.50 5.56 -10.25
C SER A 18 -26.41 5.27 -11.45
N HIS A 19 -26.39 6.14 -12.46
CA HIS A 19 -27.25 6.03 -13.64
C HIS A 19 -26.49 6.44 -14.89
N TYR A 20 -26.53 5.59 -15.92
CA TYR A 20 -25.84 5.81 -17.19
C TYR A 20 -26.22 7.15 -17.87
N ARG A 21 -27.49 7.49 -17.84
CA ARG A 21 -27.97 8.77 -18.38
C ARG A 21 -27.32 9.98 -17.67
N ARG A 22 -27.14 9.93 -16.35
CA ARG A 22 -26.48 11.01 -15.60
C ARG A 22 -25.00 11.12 -15.93
N ALA A 23 -24.35 9.99 -16.20
CA ALA A 23 -22.98 9.99 -16.67
C ALA A 23 -22.86 10.66 -18.04
N LEU A 24 -23.80 10.42 -18.96
CA LEU A 24 -23.85 11.12 -20.25
C LEU A 24 -24.08 12.65 -20.09
N GLU A 25 -25.03 13.05 -19.25
CA GLU A 25 -25.27 14.46 -18.94
C GLU A 25 -24.00 15.14 -18.38
N PHE A 26 -23.26 14.43 -17.52
CA PHE A 26 -21.99 14.91 -16.99
C PHE A 26 -20.93 15.10 -18.10
N THR A 27 -20.77 14.14 -19.01
CA THR A 27 -19.82 14.30 -20.13
C THR A 27 -20.15 15.50 -21.02
N GLN A 28 -21.44 15.74 -21.27
CA GLN A 28 -21.91 16.92 -22.01
C GLN A 28 -21.59 18.25 -21.28
N MET A 29 -21.67 18.25 -19.98
CA MET A 29 -21.41 19.43 -19.16
C MET A 29 -19.92 19.80 -19.13
N ILE A 30 -19.01 18.81 -19.09
CA ILE A 30 -17.58 19.06 -18.97
C ILE A 30 -16.87 19.28 -20.31
N SER A 31 -17.39 18.70 -21.40
CA SER A 31 -16.79 18.81 -22.73
C SER A 31 -16.63 20.26 -23.24
N PRO A 32 -17.64 21.13 -23.14
CA PRO A 32 -17.49 22.56 -23.54
C PRO A 32 -16.47 23.32 -22.69
N LEU A 33 -16.11 22.80 -21.55
CA LEU A 33 -15.09 23.36 -20.65
C LEU A 33 -13.68 22.84 -20.95
N HIS A 34 -13.54 22.07 -22.05
CA HIS A 34 -12.29 21.45 -22.49
C HIS A 34 -11.72 20.40 -21.53
N TYR A 35 -12.51 19.85 -20.61
CA TYR A 35 -12.12 18.69 -19.82
C TYR A 35 -12.36 17.40 -20.59
N ARG A 36 -11.40 16.49 -20.53
CA ARG A 36 -11.41 15.21 -21.24
C ARG A 36 -11.43 14.03 -20.26
N LEU A 37 -12.10 12.98 -20.69
CA LEU A 37 -12.08 11.70 -20.01
C LEU A 37 -11.29 10.70 -20.86
N PRO A 38 -10.37 9.95 -20.25
CA PRO A 38 -10.02 9.88 -18.82
C PRO A 38 -8.91 10.83 -18.37
N GLU A 39 -8.35 11.71 -19.24
CA GLU A 39 -7.12 12.48 -19.01
C GLU A 39 -7.21 13.46 -17.83
N ASP A 40 -8.32 14.16 -17.70
CA ASP A 40 -8.52 15.18 -16.65
C ASP A 40 -9.29 14.62 -15.44
N ALA A 41 -10.20 13.67 -15.68
CA ALA A 41 -10.93 12.96 -14.63
C ALA A 41 -11.42 11.59 -15.13
N SER A 42 -11.58 10.65 -14.22
CA SER A 42 -12.19 9.36 -14.50
C SER A 42 -13.70 9.39 -14.25
N LEU A 43 -14.46 8.66 -15.07
CA LEU A 43 -15.90 8.50 -14.91
C LEU A 43 -16.27 7.02 -15.00
N VAL A 44 -17.01 6.55 -14.02
CA VAL A 44 -17.61 5.21 -14.01
C VAL A 44 -19.11 5.34 -13.79
N SER A 45 -19.89 4.53 -14.48
CA SER A 45 -21.34 4.49 -14.30
C SER A 45 -21.86 3.08 -14.08
N ILE A 46 -23.03 2.99 -13.50
CA ILE A 46 -23.82 1.75 -13.41
C ILE A 46 -24.86 1.81 -14.54
N LYS A 47 -25.01 0.71 -15.27
CA LYS A 47 -26.11 0.53 -16.24
C LYS A 47 -26.83 -0.81 -15.98
N ASN A 48 -28.06 -0.90 -16.43
CA ASN A 48 -28.83 -2.14 -16.43
C ASN A 48 -28.55 -2.91 -17.72
N ASP A 49 -28.65 -4.23 -17.69
CA ASP A 49 -28.53 -5.10 -18.86
C ASP A 49 -29.56 -4.81 -19.97
N THR A 50 -30.67 -4.17 -19.62
CA THR A 50 -31.73 -3.74 -20.55
C THR A 50 -31.55 -2.31 -21.05
N ALA A 51 -30.51 -1.59 -20.60
CA ALA A 51 -30.27 -0.22 -21.06
C ALA A 51 -29.75 -0.27 -22.51
N GLU A 52 -30.50 0.32 -23.45
CA GLU A 52 -30.03 0.57 -24.79
C GLU A 52 -28.75 1.42 -24.71
N ALA A 53 -27.72 0.97 -25.43
CA ALA A 53 -26.50 1.75 -25.58
C ALA A 53 -26.84 2.98 -26.40
N LEU A 54 -27.14 4.09 -25.73
CA LEU A 54 -27.27 5.39 -26.37
C LEU A 54 -25.89 5.80 -26.87
N ALA A 55 -25.64 5.54 -28.16
CA ALA A 55 -24.45 6.01 -28.84
C ALA A 55 -24.41 7.53 -28.78
N TYR A 56 -23.35 8.07 -28.22
CA TYR A 56 -23.13 9.51 -28.10
C TYR A 56 -22.33 10.02 -29.32
N PRO A 57 -22.63 11.21 -29.86
CA PRO A 57 -21.79 11.82 -30.89
C PRO A 57 -20.45 12.20 -30.27
N GLY A 58 -19.40 11.44 -30.58
CA GLY A 58 -18.06 11.63 -30.04
C GLY A 58 -17.33 10.35 -29.68
N ASN A 59 -17.97 9.21 -29.80
CA ASN A 59 -17.40 7.85 -29.72
C ASN A 59 -16.71 7.46 -28.39
N THR A 60 -16.90 8.17 -27.29
CA THR A 60 -16.36 7.76 -26.00
C THR A 60 -17.40 6.91 -25.28
N GLU A 61 -17.21 5.61 -25.30
CA GLU A 61 -18.03 4.69 -24.53
C GLU A 61 -17.65 4.83 -23.05
N ILE A 62 -18.65 5.20 -22.21
CA ILE A 62 -18.42 5.37 -20.77
C ILE A 62 -18.13 4.02 -20.14
N SER A 63 -17.13 3.96 -19.27
CA SER A 63 -16.83 2.77 -18.45
C SER A 63 -18.00 2.47 -17.52
N THR A 64 -18.53 1.25 -17.60
CA THR A 64 -19.73 0.87 -16.85
C THR A 64 -19.59 -0.46 -16.15
N TYR A 65 -20.24 -0.54 -14.99
CA TYR A 65 -20.62 -1.82 -14.38
C TYR A 65 -22.06 -2.16 -14.75
N THR A 66 -22.27 -3.31 -15.40
CA THR A 66 -23.60 -3.74 -15.77
C THR A 66 -24.26 -4.53 -14.63
N ILE A 67 -25.48 -4.14 -14.25
CA ILE A 67 -26.35 -4.89 -13.33
C ILE A 67 -27.26 -5.76 -14.16
N ARG A 68 -27.24 -7.08 -13.93
CA ARG A 68 -28.10 -8.06 -14.59
C ARG A 68 -29.45 -8.13 -13.90
N ASN A 69 -30.30 -7.14 -14.14
CA ASN A 69 -31.64 -7.07 -13.53
C ASN A 69 -32.56 -8.19 -14.01
N SER A 70 -32.41 -8.68 -15.22
CA SER A 70 -33.12 -9.84 -15.77
C SER A 70 -32.85 -11.11 -14.95
N ASP A 71 -31.57 -11.39 -14.66
CA ASP A 71 -31.16 -12.57 -13.89
C ASP A 71 -31.61 -12.45 -12.42
N PHE A 72 -31.53 -11.24 -11.85
CA PHE A 72 -32.03 -10.97 -10.51
C PHE A 72 -33.56 -11.09 -10.43
N GLY A 73 -34.27 -10.61 -11.44
CA GLY A 73 -35.71 -10.75 -11.55
C GLY A 73 -36.18 -12.22 -11.65
N ALA A 74 -35.48 -13.01 -12.48
CA ALA A 74 -35.71 -14.44 -12.59
C ALA A 74 -35.53 -15.17 -11.24
N TYR A 75 -34.40 -14.88 -10.57
CA TYR A 75 -34.14 -15.43 -9.22
C TYR A 75 -35.21 -15.06 -8.19
N LEU A 76 -35.69 -13.80 -8.19
CA LEU A 76 -36.76 -13.39 -7.28
C LEU A 76 -38.09 -14.12 -7.59
N CYS A 77 -38.41 -14.32 -8.88
CA CYS A 77 -39.59 -15.07 -9.28
C CYS A 77 -39.50 -16.54 -8.84
N GLU A 78 -38.35 -17.19 -9.06
CA GLU A 78 -38.13 -18.57 -8.60
C GLU A 78 -38.27 -18.69 -7.08
N LYS A 79 -37.67 -17.77 -6.33
CA LYS A 79 -37.80 -17.72 -4.86
C LYS A 79 -39.26 -17.54 -4.41
N LEU A 80 -40.00 -16.68 -5.08
CA LEU A 80 -41.40 -16.43 -4.75
C LEU A 80 -42.26 -17.69 -5.04
N ILE A 81 -42.04 -18.33 -6.19
CA ILE A 81 -42.72 -19.58 -6.56
C ILE A 81 -42.44 -20.67 -5.52
N ALA A 82 -41.17 -20.87 -5.17
CA ALA A 82 -40.77 -21.85 -4.16
C ALA A 82 -41.43 -21.58 -2.79
N GLN A 83 -41.58 -20.31 -2.39
CA GLN A 83 -42.32 -19.95 -1.17
C GLN A 83 -43.83 -20.29 -1.26
N ILE A 84 -44.45 -20.02 -2.40
CA ILE A 84 -45.89 -20.33 -2.63
C ILE A 84 -46.12 -21.82 -2.62
N GLU A 85 -45.21 -22.59 -3.23
CA GLU A 85 -45.29 -24.05 -3.33
C GLU A 85 -44.83 -24.78 -2.07
N HIS A 86 -44.41 -24.03 -1.03
CA HIS A 86 -43.83 -24.56 0.21
C HIS A 86 -42.62 -25.49 -0.01
N ASP A 87 -41.83 -25.22 -1.05
CA ASP A 87 -40.61 -25.95 -1.33
C ASP A 87 -39.56 -25.68 -0.21
N LYS A 88 -39.05 -26.78 0.36
CA LYS A 88 -38.05 -26.73 1.45
C LYS A 88 -36.62 -26.84 0.95
N GLU A 89 -36.39 -26.96 -0.36
CA GLU A 89 -35.05 -26.96 -0.91
C GLU A 89 -34.38 -25.60 -0.68
N GLN A 90 -33.09 -25.65 -0.31
CA GLN A 90 -32.29 -24.43 -0.19
C GLN A 90 -31.86 -23.96 -1.58
N HIS A 91 -32.53 -22.96 -2.10
CA HIS A 91 -32.09 -22.28 -3.32
C HIS A 91 -30.85 -21.45 -3.05
N PRO A 92 -29.84 -21.52 -3.92
CA PRO A 92 -28.62 -20.74 -3.76
C PRO A 92 -28.92 -19.23 -3.68
N SER A 93 -28.09 -18.49 -2.95
CA SER A 93 -28.20 -17.02 -2.92
C SER A 93 -27.80 -16.44 -4.27
N PHE A 94 -28.52 -15.42 -4.72
CA PHE A 94 -28.11 -14.66 -5.89
C PHE A 94 -26.80 -13.91 -5.58
N VAL A 95 -25.79 -14.14 -6.39
CA VAL A 95 -24.52 -13.41 -6.33
C VAL A 95 -24.43 -12.54 -7.57
N GLN A 96 -24.48 -11.21 -7.37
CA GLN A 96 -24.25 -10.25 -8.44
C GLN A 96 -22.77 -10.28 -8.80
N ASP A 97 -22.46 -10.70 -10.01
CA ASP A 97 -21.12 -10.61 -10.55
C ASP A 97 -20.96 -9.23 -11.23
N PHE A 98 -20.07 -8.42 -10.68
CA PHE A 98 -19.81 -7.07 -11.18
C PHE A 98 -18.62 -7.10 -12.11
N HIS A 99 -18.88 -7.03 -13.42
CA HIS A 99 -17.84 -6.84 -14.41
C HIS A 99 -17.77 -5.38 -14.88
N LEU A 100 -16.56 -4.87 -14.98
CA LEU A 100 -16.32 -3.60 -15.66
C LEU A 100 -16.31 -3.87 -17.18
N ASP A 101 -17.26 -3.28 -17.90
CA ASP A 101 -17.45 -3.58 -19.33
C ASP A 101 -16.28 -3.07 -20.19
N ASN A 102 -15.73 -1.91 -19.83
CA ASN A 102 -14.57 -1.30 -20.49
C ASN A 102 -13.88 -0.29 -19.57
N THR A 103 -12.73 0.20 -19.98
CA THR A 103 -11.93 1.20 -19.23
C THR A 103 -11.77 2.52 -19.99
N SER A 104 -12.62 2.80 -20.98
CA SER A 104 -12.48 3.96 -21.88
C SER A 104 -12.48 5.32 -21.17
N THR A 105 -13.19 5.44 -20.05
CA THR A 105 -13.26 6.67 -19.25
C THR A 105 -12.63 6.54 -17.87
N ILE A 106 -11.77 5.54 -17.67
CA ILE A 106 -11.02 5.32 -16.43
C ILE A 106 -9.53 5.40 -16.74
N ALA A 107 -8.84 6.27 -16.02
CA ALA A 107 -7.38 6.31 -15.96
C ALA A 107 -6.93 6.46 -14.52
N ALA A 108 -5.67 6.20 -14.27
CA ALA A 108 -5.07 6.58 -13.01
C ALA A 108 -5.25 8.10 -12.82
N PRO A 109 -5.56 8.58 -11.60
CA PRO A 109 -5.73 10.01 -11.36
C PRO A 109 -4.55 10.81 -11.92
N PRO A 110 -4.76 12.00 -12.50
CA PRO A 110 -3.66 12.84 -12.99
C PRO A 110 -2.64 13.20 -11.91
N THR A 111 -3.03 13.14 -10.63
CA THR A 111 -2.15 13.24 -9.46
C THR A 111 -1.37 11.95 -9.19
N SER A 112 -1.76 10.82 -9.77
CA SER A 112 -0.98 9.58 -9.77
C SER A 112 0.04 9.55 -10.93
N ALA A 113 0.52 10.72 -11.38
CA ALA A 113 1.73 10.74 -12.21
C ALA A 113 2.74 9.78 -11.59
N ILE A 114 3.34 8.92 -12.43
CA ILE A 114 4.36 7.98 -12.00
C ILE A 114 5.34 8.71 -11.11
N LYS A 115 5.27 8.45 -9.79
CA LYS A 115 6.17 9.08 -8.82
C LYS A 115 7.45 8.27 -8.75
N HIS A 116 8.54 8.94 -8.54
CA HIS A 116 9.75 8.27 -8.10
C HIS A 116 9.64 8.11 -6.58
N VAL A 117 9.59 6.87 -6.13
CA VAL A 117 9.54 6.48 -4.72
C VAL A 117 10.90 5.91 -4.34
N LEU A 118 11.56 6.57 -3.41
CA LEU A 118 12.78 6.05 -2.80
C LEU A 118 12.39 5.27 -1.55
N VAL A 119 12.95 4.08 -1.39
CA VAL A 119 12.74 3.26 -0.18
C VAL A 119 14.08 3.03 0.47
N VAL A 120 14.18 3.31 1.76
CA VAL A 120 15.39 3.06 2.56
C VAL A 120 15.01 2.21 3.76
N GLY A 121 15.53 0.99 3.83
CA GLY A 121 15.13 0.09 4.92
C GLY A 121 15.65 -1.33 4.80
N SER A 122 15.07 -2.22 5.63
CA SER A 122 15.48 -3.60 5.79
C SER A 122 15.24 -4.46 4.56
N ILE A 123 16.21 -5.31 4.28
CA ILE A 123 16.21 -6.32 3.23
C ILE A 123 16.45 -7.68 3.88
N ASN A 124 15.46 -8.57 3.85
CA ASN A 124 15.51 -9.86 4.53
C ASN A 124 15.14 -11.01 3.59
N ILE A 125 15.54 -12.20 3.97
CA ILE A 125 14.87 -13.44 3.56
C ILE A 125 13.89 -13.84 4.66
N ASP A 126 12.61 -13.88 4.34
CA ASP A 126 11.57 -14.31 5.27
C ASP A 126 11.40 -15.83 5.19
N HIS A 127 11.69 -16.52 6.28
CA HIS A 127 11.52 -17.96 6.44
C HIS A 127 10.22 -18.25 7.16
N TYR A 128 9.19 -18.66 6.43
CA TYR A 128 7.91 -19.08 6.99
C TYR A 128 7.98 -20.54 7.41
N LEU A 129 7.77 -20.77 8.69
CA LEU A 129 7.81 -22.10 9.33
C LEU A 129 6.40 -22.43 9.83
N SER A 130 5.68 -23.28 9.09
CA SER A 130 4.36 -23.73 9.52
C SER A 130 4.50 -24.73 10.68
N VAL A 131 3.92 -24.37 11.82
CA VAL A 131 3.98 -25.17 13.05
C VAL A 131 2.58 -25.55 13.52
N PRO A 132 2.39 -26.72 14.18
CA PRO A 132 1.08 -27.09 14.70
C PRO A 132 0.61 -26.22 15.86
N ARG A 133 1.54 -25.56 16.55
CA ARG A 133 1.35 -24.59 17.63
C ARG A 133 2.61 -23.75 17.77
N LEU A 134 2.49 -22.55 18.32
CA LEU A 134 3.67 -21.71 18.62
C LEU A 134 4.56 -22.39 19.67
N PRO A 135 5.89 -22.28 19.55
CA PRO A 135 6.82 -22.80 20.56
C PRO A 135 6.63 -22.02 21.88
N HIS A 136 6.68 -22.73 23.00
CA HIS A 136 6.71 -22.14 24.33
C HIS A 136 8.09 -22.33 24.96
N ILE A 137 8.38 -21.61 26.02
CA ILE A 137 9.67 -21.68 26.73
C ILE A 137 9.96 -23.12 27.13
N GLY A 138 11.15 -23.62 26.75
CA GLY A 138 11.59 -24.98 27.01
C GLY A 138 10.97 -26.07 26.11
N GLY A 139 10.06 -25.67 25.19
CA GLY A 139 9.39 -26.63 24.30
C GLY A 139 10.09 -26.79 22.95
N THR A 140 9.95 -27.98 22.35
CA THR A 140 10.34 -28.25 20.96
C THR A 140 9.11 -28.42 20.10
N VAL A 141 9.10 -27.83 18.89
CA VAL A 141 8.03 -27.95 17.91
C VAL A 141 8.64 -28.35 16.57
N SER A 142 8.09 -29.40 15.96
CA SER A 142 8.46 -29.79 14.60
C SER A 142 7.67 -28.95 13.58
N THR A 143 8.36 -28.43 12.58
CA THR A 143 7.74 -27.71 11.46
C THR A 143 7.08 -28.70 10.49
N LYS A 144 5.90 -28.34 9.95
CA LYS A 144 5.22 -29.12 8.91
C LYS A 144 5.72 -28.78 7.50
N SER A 145 6.05 -27.53 7.30
CA SER A 145 6.59 -27.03 6.03
C SER A 145 7.41 -25.77 6.28
N ALA A 146 8.32 -25.49 5.35
CA ALA A 146 9.09 -24.25 5.33
C ALA A 146 9.03 -23.65 3.92
N ALA A 147 8.86 -22.33 3.85
CA ALA A 147 8.92 -21.57 2.62
C ALA A 147 9.82 -20.35 2.83
N ARG A 148 10.44 -19.87 1.75
CA ARG A 148 11.27 -18.67 1.78
C ARG A 148 10.75 -17.65 0.76
N TYR A 149 10.72 -16.39 1.17
CA TYR A 149 10.28 -15.29 0.33
C TYR A 149 11.24 -14.10 0.47
N PRO A 150 11.37 -13.27 -0.57
CA PRO A 150 11.96 -11.95 -0.41
C PRO A 150 11.13 -11.17 0.60
N GLY A 151 11.78 -10.57 1.58
CA GLY A 151 11.11 -9.89 2.68
C GLY A 151 11.92 -8.74 3.25
N GLY A 152 11.59 -8.37 4.46
CA GLY A 152 12.00 -7.10 5.05
C GLY A 152 11.07 -5.97 4.64
N LYS A 153 10.87 -5.01 5.55
CA LYS A 153 9.93 -3.90 5.31
C LYS A 153 10.31 -3.04 4.11
N GLY A 154 11.62 -2.84 3.87
CA GLY A 154 12.10 -2.12 2.70
C GLY A 154 11.73 -2.80 1.39
N VAL A 155 12.00 -4.11 1.28
CA VAL A 155 11.64 -4.91 0.11
C VAL A 155 10.14 -4.93 -0.12
N ASN A 156 9.36 -5.18 0.94
CA ASN A 156 7.90 -5.25 0.84
C ASN A 156 7.28 -3.93 0.37
N GLN A 157 7.76 -2.80 0.88
CA GLN A 157 7.31 -1.48 0.44
C GLN A 157 7.77 -1.16 -0.98
N ALA A 158 9.00 -1.52 -1.35
CA ALA A 158 9.50 -1.31 -2.70
C ALA A 158 8.71 -2.10 -3.75
N ILE A 159 8.46 -3.39 -3.51
CA ILE A 159 7.63 -4.22 -4.39
C ILE A 159 6.19 -3.69 -4.43
N GLY A 160 5.62 -3.32 -3.27
CA GLY A 160 4.27 -2.77 -3.19
C GLY A 160 4.10 -1.52 -4.04
N ALA A 161 5.01 -0.55 -3.90
CA ALA A 161 4.99 0.69 -4.68
C ALA A 161 5.21 0.43 -6.19
N ALA A 162 6.08 -0.52 -6.55
CA ALA A 162 6.31 -0.89 -7.94
C ALA A 162 5.07 -1.54 -8.57
N LYS A 163 4.37 -2.42 -7.82
CA LYS A 163 3.09 -3.02 -8.26
C LYS A 163 1.97 -2.00 -8.45
N LEU A 164 2.03 -0.86 -7.74
CA LEU A 164 1.13 0.28 -7.93
C LEU A 164 1.53 1.17 -9.14
N GLY A 165 2.54 0.78 -9.92
CA GLY A 165 2.96 1.47 -11.13
C GLY A 165 3.96 2.60 -10.92
N HIS A 166 4.54 2.75 -9.73
CA HIS A 166 5.54 3.77 -9.44
C HIS A 166 6.96 3.31 -9.85
N ARG A 167 7.82 4.27 -10.18
CA ARG A 167 9.27 4.01 -10.30
C ARG A 167 9.86 3.95 -8.91
N VAL A 168 10.49 2.84 -8.57
CA VAL A 168 11.02 2.60 -7.22
C VAL A 168 12.50 2.37 -7.24
N THR A 169 13.21 3.02 -6.31
CA THR A 169 14.61 2.75 -6.02
C THR A 169 14.73 2.32 -4.56
N LEU A 170 15.49 1.25 -4.30
CA LEU A 170 15.74 0.73 -2.97
C LEU A 170 17.19 1.03 -2.54
N ILE A 171 17.36 1.55 -1.33
CA ILE A 171 18.66 1.69 -0.64
C ILE A 171 18.63 0.76 0.58
N GLY A 172 19.67 -0.03 0.74
CA GLY A 172 19.84 -0.95 1.87
C GLY A 172 21.05 -1.83 1.69
N ASN A 173 21.28 -2.72 2.64
CA ASN A 173 22.43 -3.62 2.62
C ASN A 173 21.98 -5.08 2.59
N VAL A 174 22.74 -5.90 1.88
CA VAL A 174 22.63 -7.37 1.85
C VAL A 174 23.98 -8.01 2.02
N GLY A 175 24.04 -9.28 2.38
CA GLY A 175 25.27 -10.06 2.41
C GLY A 175 25.78 -10.44 1.03
N VAL A 176 26.90 -11.12 1.00
CA VAL A 176 27.46 -11.78 -0.21
C VAL A 176 27.09 -13.26 -0.13
N ASP A 177 25.84 -13.58 -0.36
CA ASP A 177 25.26 -14.91 -0.18
C ASP A 177 24.15 -15.22 -1.22
N ASN A 178 23.69 -16.46 -1.26
CA ASN A 178 22.59 -16.88 -2.14
C ASN A 178 21.25 -16.17 -1.82
N GLY A 179 21.10 -15.68 -0.58
CA GLY A 179 19.94 -14.90 -0.16
C GLY A 179 19.85 -13.58 -0.89
N SER A 180 20.97 -12.87 -1.00
CA SER A 180 21.05 -11.62 -1.72
C SER A 180 20.76 -11.81 -3.22
N ASP A 181 21.22 -12.89 -3.86
CA ASP A 181 20.92 -13.19 -5.26
C ASP A 181 19.42 -13.42 -5.48
N TYR A 182 18.77 -14.09 -4.53
CA TYR A 182 17.33 -14.31 -4.56
C TYR A 182 16.55 -12.98 -4.44
N ILE A 183 16.99 -12.06 -3.58
CA ILE A 183 16.43 -10.71 -3.44
C ILE A 183 16.59 -9.92 -4.73
N PHE A 184 17.79 -9.84 -5.31
CA PHE A 184 18.04 -9.09 -6.55
C PHE A 184 17.15 -9.58 -7.69
N LYS A 185 17.02 -10.91 -7.85
CA LYS A 185 16.12 -11.50 -8.85
C LYS A 185 14.66 -11.07 -8.64
N ALA A 186 14.20 -11.06 -7.39
CA ALA A 186 12.84 -10.62 -7.08
C ALA A 186 12.64 -9.13 -7.36
N MET A 187 13.62 -8.29 -7.03
CA MET A 187 13.56 -6.85 -7.33
C MET A 187 13.51 -6.59 -8.83
N GLU A 188 14.34 -7.28 -9.61
CA GLU A 188 14.34 -7.20 -11.06
C GLU A 188 12.99 -7.58 -11.67
N GLN A 189 12.39 -8.68 -11.21
CA GLN A 189 11.06 -9.13 -11.67
C GLN A 189 9.95 -8.09 -11.44
N HIS A 190 10.10 -7.22 -10.45
CA HIS A 190 9.15 -6.15 -10.13
C HIS A 190 9.60 -4.77 -10.62
N GLY A 191 10.71 -4.67 -11.36
CA GLY A 191 11.21 -3.42 -11.91
C GLY A 191 11.70 -2.43 -10.84
N VAL A 192 12.12 -2.93 -9.67
CA VAL A 192 12.71 -2.10 -8.60
C VAL A 192 14.19 -1.86 -8.92
N ASN A 193 14.59 -0.59 -8.95
CA ASN A 193 15.99 -0.20 -9.11
C ASN A 193 16.76 -0.46 -7.81
N THR A 194 17.79 -1.28 -7.90
CA THR A 194 18.65 -1.69 -6.78
C THR A 194 20.02 -1.00 -6.77
N ALA A 195 20.19 0.09 -7.51
CA ALA A 195 21.47 0.81 -7.59
C ALA A 195 21.99 1.31 -6.21
N GLY A 196 21.08 1.48 -5.23
CA GLY A 196 21.41 1.84 -3.85
C GLY A 196 21.59 0.63 -2.92
N VAL A 197 21.50 -0.60 -3.42
CA VAL A 197 21.67 -1.81 -2.58
C VAL A 197 23.14 -2.26 -2.62
N ARG A 198 23.79 -2.21 -1.44
CA ARG A 198 25.18 -2.61 -1.29
C ARG A 198 25.30 -4.06 -0.79
N ARG A 199 26.22 -4.82 -1.39
CA ARG A 199 26.64 -6.13 -0.88
C ARG A 199 27.80 -5.97 0.11
N CYS A 200 27.60 -6.42 1.34
CA CYS A 200 28.56 -6.30 2.43
C CYS A 200 29.33 -7.62 2.58
N ALA A 201 30.62 -7.59 2.32
CA ALA A 201 31.47 -8.78 2.53
C ALA A 201 31.63 -9.07 4.03
N GLY A 202 31.49 -10.33 4.40
CA GLY A 202 31.59 -10.78 5.79
C GLY A 202 30.30 -10.66 6.61
N GLU A 203 29.23 -10.17 5.99
CA GLU A 203 27.89 -10.10 6.58
C GLU A 203 26.94 -11.06 5.85
N ASP A 204 25.99 -11.62 6.58
CA ASP A 204 24.88 -12.37 5.98
C ASP A 204 23.72 -11.41 5.62
N THR A 205 22.94 -11.75 4.60
CA THR A 205 21.67 -11.08 4.31
C THR A 205 20.73 -11.22 5.50
N GLY A 206 20.03 -10.14 5.86
CA GLY A 206 19.05 -10.18 6.94
C GLY A 206 18.04 -11.32 6.77
N SER A 207 17.54 -11.86 7.86
CA SER A 207 16.62 -13.00 7.86
C SER A 207 15.52 -12.81 8.90
N SER A 208 14.28 -13.16 8.55
CA SER A 208 13.18 -13.27 9.50
C SER A 208 12.72 -14.71 9.58
N PHE A 209 12.53 -15.21 10.79
CA PHE A 209 12.00 -16.56 11.06
C PHE A 209 10.58 -16.40 11.62
N ILE A 210 9.59 -16.76 10.83
CA ILE A 210 8.17 -16.55 11.11
C ILE A 210 7.54 -17.90 11.41
N PHE A 211 7.28 -18.16 12.69
CA PHE A 211 6.53 -19.35 13.13
C PHE A 211 5.04 -19.02 13.01
N LEU A 212 4.33 -19.75 12.15
CA LEU A 212 2.91 -19.54 11.88
C LEU A 212 2.09 -20.73 12.32
N ALA A 213 1.15 -20.50 13.23
CA ALA A 213 0.20 -21.50 13.71
C ALA A 213 -1.08 -21.50 12.84
N PRO A 214 -1.88 -22.61 12.85
CA PRO A 214 -3.10 -22.72 12.03
C PRO A 214 -4.21 -21.70 12.34
N ASN A 215 -4.19 -21.13 13.54
CA ASN A 215 -5.12 -20.08 13.99
C ASN A 215 -4.73 -18.66 13.53
N GLY A 216 -3.62 -18.53 12.77
CA GLY A 216 -3.10 -17.25 12.29
C GLY A 216 -2.15 -16.54 13.25
N GLU A 217 -1.98 -17.02 14.48
CA GLU A 217 -0.98 -16.48 15.40
C GLU A 217 0.44 -16.73 14.90
N SER A 218 1.32 -15.77 15.12
CA SER A 218 2.72 -15.87 14.71
C SER A 218 3.68 -15.33 15.76
N VAL A 219 4.89 -15.91 15.75
CA VAL A 219 6.06 -15.37 16.46
C VAL A 219 7.15 -15.14 15.41
N ILE A 220 7.78 -13.98 15.48
CA ILE A 220 8.80 -13.56 14.51
C ILE A 220 10.10 -13.31 15.26
N ALA A 221 11.18 -13.94 14.79
CA ALA A 221 12.54 -13.62 15.18
C ALA A 221 13.29 -13.04 13.98
N ILE A 222 14.00 -11.93 14.18
CA ILE A 222 14.72 -11.22 13.13
C ILE A 222 16.21 -11.29 13.41
N LEU A 223 16.98 -11.68 12.41
CA LEU A 223 18.42 -11.55 12.34
C LEU A 223 18.72 -10.38 11.39
N SER A 224 19.20 -9.27 11.93
CA SER A 224 19.41 -8.05 11.15
C SER A 224 20.43 -8.23 10.02
N GLY A 225 21.50 -9.01 10.25
CA GLY A 225 22.56 -9.21 9.25
C GLY A 225 23.08 -7.88 8.73
N ALA A 226 23.32 -7.81 7.42
CA ALA A 226 23.82 -6.62 6.75
C ALA A 226 22.96 -5.34 6.92
N ASN A 227 21.67 -5.46 7.32
CA ASN A 227 20.86 -4.29 7.63
C ASN A 227 21.45 -3.46 8.77
N ALA A 228 22.10 -4.11 9.76
CA ALA A 228 22.71 -3.45 10.91
C ALA A 228 23.95 -2.63 10.52
N SER A 229 24.56 -2.90 9.38
CA SER A 229 25.75 -2.22 8.88
C SER A 229 25.47 -1.08 7.87
N LEU A 230 24.19 -0.72 7.67
CA LEU A 230 23.85 0.44 6.85
C LEU A 230 24.25 1.72 7.59
N THR A 231 25.21 2.46 7.05
CA THR A 231 25.80 3.66 7.70
C THR A 231 25.22 4.96 7.13
N PRO A 232 25.32 6.08 7.85
CA PRO A 232 25.05 7.42 7.30
C PRO A 232 25.84 7.73 6.02
N ASP A 233 27.07 7.24 5.92
CA ASP A 233 27.91 7.43 4.72
C ASP A 233 27.35 6.66 3.52
N ASP A 234 26.73 5.52 3.73
CA ASP A 234 26.04 4.79 2.65
C ASP A 234 24.87 5.61 2.10
N ILE A 235 24.16 6.34 2.95
CA ILE A 235 23.08 7.23 2.54
C ILE A 235 23.61 8.42 1.75
N THR A 236 24.61 9.11 2.29
CA THR A 236 25.20 10.31 1.64
C THR A 236 25.89 9.97 0.33
N SER A 237 26.54 8.82 0.23
CA SER A 237 27.15 8.33 -1.02
C SER A 237 26.10 8.07 -2.12
N ASN A 238 24.85 7.83 -1.72
CA ASN A 238 23.71 7.62 -2.61
C ASN A 238 22.81 8.85 -2.76
N GLU A 239 23.27 10.06 -2.36
CA GLU A 239 22.47 11.29 -2.34
C GLU A 239 21.78 11.59 -3.68
N ARG A 240 22.44 11.28 -4.82
CA ARG A 240 21.85 11.45 -6.15
C ARG A 240 20.56 10.64 -6.38
N LEU A 241 20.33 9.56 -5.64
CA LEU A 241 19.09 8.77 -5.76
C LEU A 241 17.88 9.48 -5.14
N PHE A 242 18.11 10.51 -4.32
CA PHE A 242 17.05 11.36 -3.76
C PHE A 242 16.59 12.44 -4.73
N GLU A 243 17.39 12.76 -5.74
CA GLU A 243 17.01 13.72 -6.76
C GLU A 243 15.76 13.25 -7.51
N ASN A 244 14.78 14.13 -7.63
CA ASN A 244 13.49 13.85 -8.24
C ASN A 244 12.63 12.77 -7.52
N ALA A 245 13.00 12.32 -6.33
CA ALA A 245 12.13 11.50 -5.52
C ALA A 245 10.93 12.33 -5.02
N GLY A 246 9.71 11.88 -5.30
CA GLY A 246 8.50 12.52 -4.79
C GLY A 246 8.21 12.10 -3.35
N TYR A 247 8.58 10.87 -3.01
CA TYR A 247 8.40 10.26 -1.69
C TYR A 247 9.62 9.46 -1.28
N CYS A 248 9.92 9.45 0.02
CA CYS A 248 10.92 8.60 0.65
C CYS A 248 10.27 7.79 1.77
N LEU A 249 10.19 6.47 1.58
CA LEU A 249 9.69 5.53 2.59
C LEU A 249 10.88 5.05 3.43
N ILE A 250 10.76 5.19 4.75
CA ILE A 250 11.85 4.89 5.68
C ILE A 250 11.32 3.94 6.75
N GLN A 251 12.06 2.88 7.06
CA GLN A 251 11.76 2.00 8.20
C GLN A 251 12.93 1.98 9.17
N THR A 252 12.65 1.77 10.45
CA THR A 252 13.67 1.79 11.51
C THR A 252 14.25 0.41 11.85
N GLU A 253 14.11 -0.60 10.96
CA GLU A 253 14.86 -1.87 11.03
C GLU A 253 16.28 -1.76 10.49
N ILE A 254 16.80 -0.56 10.47
CA ILE A 254 18.17 -0.16 10.14
C ILE A 254 18.68 0.74 11.28
N PRO A 255 19.96 1.05 11.36
CA PRO A 255 20.49 1.97 12.38
C PRO A 255 19.74 3.31 12.36
N LEU A 256 19.29 3.78 13.53
CA LEU A 256 18.52 5.01 13.65
C LEU A 256 19.24 6.26 13.11
N GLU A 257 20.57 6.30 13.22
CA GLU A 257 21.36 7.40 12.63
C GLU A 257 21.26 7.41 11.10
N SER A 258 21.21 6.26 10.46
CA SER A 258 21.02 6.15 9.00
C SER A 258 19.59 6.51 8.61
N ALA A 259 18.59 6.12 9.40
CA ALA A 259 17.20 6.55 9.20
C ALA A 259 17.06 8.07 9.35
N LYS A 260 17.73 8.67 10.33
CA LYS A 260 17.74 10.12 10.55
C LYS A 260 18.39 10.86 9.37
N VAL A 261 19.58 10.44 8.94
CA VAL A 261 20.26 11.06 7.79
C VAL A 261 19.41 10.90 6.53
N THR A 262 18.75 9.76 6.34
CA THR A 262 17.81 9.53 5.24
C THR A 262 16.68 10.56 5.26
N ALA A 263 16.01 10.74 6.41
CA ALA A 263 14.88 11.66 6.53
C ALA A 263 15.31 13.12 6.25
N ILE A 264 16.46 13.55 6.78
CA ILE A 264 17.02 14.89 6.54
C ILE A 264 17.37 15.08 5.06
N THR A 265 18.02 14.09 4.44
CA THR A 265 18.41 14.15 3.02
C THR A 265 17.18 14.17 2.12
N ALA A 266 16.18 13.34 2.38
CA ALA A 266 14.93 13.33 1.63
C ALA A 266 14.25 14.70 1.65
N ARG A 267 14.14 15.34 2.81
CA ARG A 267 13.55 16.69 2.93
C ARG A 267 14.38 17.76 2.23
N ARG A 268 15.70 17.66 2.26
CA ARG A 268 16.60 18.56 1.51
C ARG A 268 16.33 18.51 0.01
N HIS A 269 16.00 17.32 -0.50
CA HIS A 269 15.63 17.09 -1.90
C HIS A 269 14.13 17.22 -2.16
N HIS A 270 13.36 17.80 -1.22
CA HIS A 270 11.91 18.03 -1.33
C HIS A 270 11.07 16.76 -1.50
N ALA A 271 11.61 15.58 -1.19
CA ALA A 271 10.85 14.35 -1.13
C ALA A 271 10.04 14.30 0.18
N LYS A 272 8.75 13.95 0.08
CA LYS A 272 7.91 13.73 1.27
C LYS A 272 8.33 12.45 1.98
N THR A 273 8.56 12.53 3.27
CA THR A 273 9.00 11.41 4.10
C THR A 273 7.83 10.68 4.72
N ILE A 274 7.81 9.37 4.55
CA ILE A 274 6.86 8.47 5.20
C ILE A 274 7.65 7.49 6.04
N ILE A 275 7.52 7.59 7.36
CA ILE A 275 8.35 6.83 8.30
C ILE A 275 7.50 5.77 9.00
N LYS A 276 7.92 4.51 8.86
CA LYS A 276 7.37 3.36 9.60
C LYS A 276 8.31 3.01 10.74
N PRO A 277 8.00 3.39 11.99
CA PRO A 277 8.78 2.95 13.15
C PRO A 277 8.55 1.44 13.35
N SER A 278 9.61 0.70 13.45
CA SER A 278 9.56 -0.74 13.68
C SER A 278 10.84 -1.20 14.33
N SER A 279 10.73 -2.16 15.24
CA SER A 279 11.88 -2.76 15.95
C SER A 279 12.80 -1.74 16.63
N CYS A 280 12.23 -0.65 17.15
CA CYS A 280 12.95 0.37 17.92
C CYS A 280 12.25 0.62 19.25
N ASP A 281 13.05 0.82 20.30
CA ASP A 281 12.55 1.07 21.67
C ASP A 281 12.19 2.56 21.89
N TYR A 282 12.62 3.44 21.01
CA TYR A 282 12.31 4.86 21.01
C TYR A 282 12.50 5.47 19.62
N LEU A 283 11.88 6.60 19.37
CA LEU A 283 12.07 7.34 18.11
C LEU A 283 12.58 8.75 18.44
N PRO A 284 13.82 9.12 18.02
CA PRO A 284 14.39 10.44 18.29
C PRO A 284 13.58 11.58 17.67
N ASP A 285 13.53 12.74 18.34
CA ASP A 285 12.85 13.93 17.81
C ASP A 285 13.38 14.35 16.45
N SER A 286 14.69 14.13 16.22
CA SER A 286 15.31 14.40 14.93
C SER A 286 14.77 13.53 13.78
N ILE A 287 14.15 12.40 14.07
CA ILE A 287 13.43 11.57 13.08
C ILE A 287 11.97 12.03 13.03
N VAL A 288 11.31 12.19 14.18
CA VAL A 288 9.90 12.61 14.27
C VAL A 288 9.67 13.93 13.54
N ALA A 289 10.49 14.95 13.82
CA ALA A 289 10.39 16.27 13.19
C ALA A 289 10.71 16.28 11.67
N ASN A 290 11.27 15.20 11.14
CA ASN A 290 11.51 15.02 9.72
C ASN A 290 10.53 14.04 9.05
N ALA A 291 9.47 13.62 9.76
CA ALA A 291 8.40 12.79 9.21
C ALA A 291 7.25 13.67 8.70
N ASP A 292 7.03 13.73 7.38
CA ASP A 292 5.78 14.30 6.86
C ASP A 292 4.59 13.41 7.24
N ILE A 293 4.81 12.09 7.24
CA ILE A 293 3.81 11.10 7.70
C ILE A 293 4.53 10.05 8.55
N LEU A 294 4.06 9.84 9.76
CA LEU A 294 4.52 8.78 10.66
C LEU A 294 3.46 7.69 10.76
N VAL A 295 3.85 6.43 10.53
CA VAL A 295 2.89 5.31 10.39
C VAL A 295 3.20 4.18 11.39
N PRO A 296 3.00 4.36 12.70
CA PRO A 296 3.08 3.27 13.67
C PRO A 296 1.82 2.38 13.62
N ASN A 297 1.95 1.15 14.11
CA ASN A 297 0.79 0.42 14.63
C ASN A 297 0.57 0.79 16.12
N GLU A 298 -0.52 0.27 16.74
CA GLU A 298 -0.84 0.57 18.13
C GLU A 298 0.28 0.17 19.10
N HIS A 299 0.92 -0.97 18.87
CA HIS A 299 2.03 -1.45 19.70
C HIS A 299 3.27 -0.58 19.54
N GLU A 300 3.65 -0.26 18.31
CA GLU A 300 4.78 0.63 18.01
C GLU A 300 4.53 2.02 18.58
N LEU A 301 3.31 2.56 18.46
CA LEU A 301 2.94 3.84 19.06
C LEU A 301 3.14 3.84 20.57
N ALA A 302 2.74 2.75 21.25
CA ALA A 302 2.90 2.63 22.69
C ALA A 302 4.37 2.62 23.14
N ILE A 303 5.27 2.15 22.29
CA ILE A 303 6.71 2.09 22.54
C ILE A 303 7.38 3.44 22.28
N ILE A 304 7.12 4.05 21.10
CA ILE A 304 7.81 5.27 20.67
C ILE A 304 7.29 6.55 21.35
N GLU A 305 6.09 6.47 21.94
CA GLU A 305 5.48 7.56 22.70
C GLU A 305 4.91 7.04 24.01
N THR A 306 5.57 7.41 25.11
CA THR A 306 5.20 6.97 26.46
C THR A 306 4.29 7.95 27.18
N GLU A 307 4.27 9.21 26.74
CA GLU A 307 3.36 10.23 27.26
C GLU A 307 1.97 10.11 26.62
N GLY A 308 0.93 10.41 27.38
CA GLY A 308 -0.45 10.26 26.97
C GLY A 308 -1.08 8.92 27.36
N LYS A 309 -2.37 8.97 27.69
CA LYS A 309 -3.13 7.81 28.16
C LYS A 309 -3.84 7.06 27.03
N THR A 310 -4.24 7.79 26.01
CA THR A 310 -4.97 7.24 24.87
C THR A 310 -4.09 7.24 23.61
N MET A 311 -4.52 6.53 22.59
CA MET A 311 -3.87 6.55 21.27
C MET A 311 -3.89 7.97 20.68
N GLU A 312 -5.00 8.68 20.88
CA GLU A 312 -5.20 10.05 20.42
C GLU A 312 -4.23 11.03 21.10
N ASP A 313 -4.01 10.88 22.41
CA ASP A 313 -3.04 11.69 23.19
C ASP A 313 -1.63 11.47 22.63
N LYS A 314 -1.24 10.20 22.47
CA LYS A 314 0.09 9.82 21.95
C LYS A 314 0.32 10.35 20.54
N ALA A 315 -0.69 10.23 19.65
CA ALA A 315 -0.61 10.79 18.31
C ALA A 315 -0.48 12.33 18.32
N ALA A 316 -1.17 13.01 19.25
CA ALA A 316 -1.05 14.44 19.45
C ALA A 316 0.37 14.85 19.87
N HIS A 317 0.95 14.16 20.84
CA HIS A 317 2.34 14.43 21.27
C HIS A 317 3.35 14.24 20.14
N LEU A 318 3.17 13.23 19.27
CA LEU A 318 4.04 13.06 18.11
C LEU A 318 3.94 14.24 17.13
N LEU A 319 2.75 14.84 16.96
CA LEU A 319 2.59 16.09 16.19
C LEU A 319 3.30 17.27 16.88
N GLU A 320 3.18 17.40 18.20
CA GLU A 320 3.88 18.41 18.98
C GLU A 320 5.41 18.25 18.88
N ARG A 321 5.92 17.02 18.78
CA ARG A 321 7.34 16.70 18.51
C ARG A 321 7.74 16.97 17.05
N GLY A 322 6.82 17.40 16.17
CA GLY A 322 7.08 17.90 14.84
C GLY A 322 6.73 16.97 13.69
N ALA A 323 6.06 15.85 13.90
CA ALA A 323 5.50 15.05 12.83
C ALA A 323 4.41 15.85 12.08
N GLY A 324 4.37 15.73 10.74
CA GLY A 324 3.36 16.43 9.94
C GLY A 324 1.98 15.79 10.01
N CYS A 325 1.94 14.46 10.10
CA CYS A 325 0.72 13.65 10.19
C CYS A 325 1.06 12.32 10.87
N VAL A 326 0.14 11.78 11.63
CA VAL A 326 0.27 10.46 12.28
C VAL A 326 -0.86 9.54 11.83
N ILE A 327 -0.51 8.37 11.27
CA ILE A 327 -1.45 7.33 10.89
C ILE A 327 -1.18 6.09 11.73
N VAL A 328 -2.08 5.78 12.66
CA VAL A 328 -1.95 4.59 13.51
C VAL A 328 -2.75 3.44 12.90
N THR A 329 -2.05 2.37 12.51
CA THR A 329 -2.72 1.19 11.94
C THR A 329 -3.24 0.25 13.03
N GLN A 330 -4.50 -0.24 12.88
CA GLN A 330 -5.24 -1.02 13.86
C GLN A 330 -5.68 -2.39 13.32
N GLY A 331 -4.90 -2.97 12.41
CA GLY A 331 -5.20 -4.26 11.80
C GLY A 331 -6.55 -4.25 11.09
N GLU A 332 -7.43 -5.20 11.44
CA GLU A 332 -8.78 -5.33 10.85
C GLU A 332 -9.72 -4.15 11.19
N HIS A 333 -9.39 -3.34 12.20
CA HIS A 333 -10.17 -2.17 12.59
C HIS A 333 -9.81 -0.90 11.79
N GLY A 334 -8.91 -1.02 10.81
CA GLY A 334 -8.53 0.08 9.93
C GLY A 334 -7.38 0.93 10.47
N CYS A 335 -7.53 2.24 10.47
CA CYS A 335 -6.52 3.16 10.98
C CYS A 335 -7.13 4.43 11.55
N TYR A 336 -6.40 5.03 12.49
CA TYR A 336 -6.65 6.36 13.02
C TYR A 336 -5.69 7.35 12.34
N LEU A 337 -6.20 8.50 11.95
CA LEU A 337 -5.42 9.57 11.30
C LEU A 337 -5.55 10.87 12.08
N ARG A 338 -4.43 11.51 12.32
CA ARG A 338 -4.35 12.83 12.92
C ARG A 338 -3.33 13.74 12.22
#